data_247f00cd9e76c4dbf70146849ea5f7af
#
_entry.id   247f00cd9e76c4dbf70146849ea5f7af
#
_cell.length_a   1.000
_cell.length_b   1.000
_cell.length_c   1.000
_cell.angle_alpha   90.00
_cell.angle_beta   90.00
_cell.angle_gamma   90.00
#
_symmetry.space_group_name_H-M   'P 1'
#
loop_
_entity.id
_entity.type
_entity.pdbx_description
1 polymer ?
#
loop_
_entity_poly.entity_id
_entity_poly.type
_entity_poly.pdbx_seq_one_letter_code
_entity_poly.pdbx_strand_id
1 'polypeptide(L)'
;MTIRRMDNVLIVVDDLEAAKAFFVELGMALEGETTVEGPSVDRPIGLQNVRATLALLRTPDGHGRIELDKFHTPEAIRTGPENVPVNALGIRRIMFAVDDIDDVVARLRAHGAELVGEVVQHEDTYRLCYVRGPEGIIVGLAEQLG
;
A
#
# COMPACT_ATOMS: atom_id res chain seq x y z
N MET A 1 16.47 -23.24 -9.55
CA MET A 1 15.35 -22.66 -8.95
C MET A 1 15.43 -21.14 -8.96
N THR A 2 14.36 -20.56 -8.84
CA THR A 2 14.10 -19.24 -9.33
C THR A 2 13.79 -18.25 -8.20
N ILE A 3 12.53 -18.10 -7.80
CA ILE A 3 12.15 -17.13 -6.80
C ILE A 3 12.45 -17.65 -5.40
N ARG A 4 13.01 -16.78 -4.54
CA ARG A 4 13.18 -17.07 -3.12
C ARG A 4 12.04 -16.50 -2.29
N ARG A 5 11.58 -15.30 -2.64
CA ARG A 5 10.53 -14.59 -1.91
C ARG A 5 10.05 -13.41 -2.74
N MET A 6 8.92 -12.87 -2.39
CA MET A 6 8.48 -11.57 -2.90
C MET A 6 9.06 -10.50 -1.99
N ASP A 7 9.92 -9.62 -2.51
CA ASP A 7 10.58 -8.60 -1.70
C ASP A 7 9.63 -7.48 -1.27
N ASN A 8 8.92 -6.89 -2.22
CA ASN A 8 7.99 -5.81 -1.90
C ASN A 8 7.03 -5.55 -3.04
N VAL A 9 6.04 -4.73 -2.75
CA VAL A 9 5.16 -4.09 -3.73
C VAL A 9 5.41 -2.60 -3.65
N LEU A 10 5.66 -1.96 -4.79
CA LEU A 10 5.89 -0.53 -4.87
C LEU A 10 4.58 0.19 -5.14
N ILE A 11 4.35 1.26 -4.38
CA ILE A 11 3.26 2.20 -4.63
C ILE A 11 3.87 3.58 -4.80
N VAL A 12 3.63 4.19 -5.94
CA VAL A 12 4.03 5.58 -6.18
C VAL A 12 2.95 6.47 -5.59
N VAL A 13 3.36 7.40 -4.73
CA VAL A 13 2.44 8.28 -4.01
C VAL A 13 2.81 9.73 -4.19
N ASP A 14 1.83 10.60 -4.07
CA ASP A 14 2.05 12.04 -4.17
C ASP A 14 2.38 12.64 -2.80
N ASP A 15 1.67 12.20 -1.77
CA ASP A 15 1.89 12.61 -0.38
C ASP A 15 2.50 11.45 0.42
N LEU A 16 3.82 11.44 0.50
CA LEU A 16 4.55 10.36 1.15
C LEU A 16 4.25 10.29 2.66
N GLU A 17 4.12 11.44 3.32
CA GLU A 17 3.86 11.46 4.75
C GLU A 17 2.48 10.91 5.09
N ALA A 18 1.47 11.27 4.31
CA ALA A 18 0.12 10.72 4.49
C ALA A 18 0.08 9.22 4.21
N ALA A 19 0.78 8.76 3.18
CA ALA A 19 0.83 7.34 2.85
C ALA A 19 1.54 6.53 3.95
N LYS A 20 2.66 7.04 4.47
CA LYS A 20 3.34 6.38 5.60
C LYS A 20 2.41 6.29 6.81
N ALA A 21 1.75 7.39 7.15
CA ALA A 21 0.85 7.42 8.30
C ALA A 21 -0.28 6.40 8.18
N PHE A 22 -0.83 6.25 6.97
CA PHE A 22 -1.87 5.26 6.70
C PHE A 22 -1.39 3.83 7.00
N PHE A 23 -0.26 3.44 6.44
CA PHE A 23 0.24 2.07 6.61
C PHE A 23 0.77 1.80 8.02
N VAL A 24 1.31 2.80 8.70
CA VAL A 24 1.70 2.68 10.10
C VAL A 24 0.46 2.48 10.97
N GLU A 25 -0.62 3.22 10.70
CA GLU A 25 -1.88 3.04 11.44
C GLU A 25 -2.49 1.66 11.18
N LEU A 26 -2.34 1.12 9.98
CA LEU A 26 -2.76 -0.24 9.67
C LEU A 26 -2.00 -1.28 10.49
N GLY A 27 -0.77 -0.99 10.89
CA GLY A 27 0.04 -1.88 11.71
C GLY A 27 1.42 -2.20 11.16
N MET A 28 1.80 -1.58 10.06
CA MET A 28 3.15 -1.76 9.51
C MET A 28 4.16 -0.91 10.25
N ALA A 29 5.41 -1.35 10.25
CA ALA A 29 6.52 -0.61 10.85
C ALA A 29 7.39 -0.02 9.74
N LEU A 30 7.76 1.25 9.91
CA LEU A 30 8.70 1.90 9.00
C LEU A 30 10.08 1.28 9.22
N GLU A 31 10.64 0.68 8.19
CA GLU A 31 11.94 0.01 8.21
C GLU A 31 13.08 0.94 7.84
N GLY A 32 12.83 1.87 6.93
CA GLY A 32 13.82 2.84 6.49
C GLY A 32 13.25 3.82 5.49
N GLU A 33 13.95 4.92 5.34
CA GLU A 33 13.59 5.97 4.38
C GLU A 33 14.87 6.61 3.85
N THR A 34 14.93 6.82 2.54
CA THR A 34 16.10 7.44 1.90
C THR A 34 15.70 8.14 0.62
N THR A 35 16.50 9.12 0.23
CA THR A 35 16.35 9.78 -1.07
C THR A 35 17.44 9.25 -1.99
N VAL A 36 17.06 8.88 -3.20
CA VAL A 36 17.95 8.28 -4.19
C VAL A 36 18.01 9.14 -5.45
N GLU A 37 19.18 9.15 -6.09
CA GLU A 37 19.40 9.81 -7.37
C GLU A 37 20.69 9.29 -8.01
N GLY A 38 20.90 9.59 -9.27
CA GLY A 38 22.11 9.22 -9.99
C GLY A 38 21.91 8.10 -11.00
N PRO A 39 22.98 7.78 -11.75
CA PRO A 39 22.89 6.78 -12.84
C PRO A 39 22.46 5.39 -12.38
N SER A 40 22.82 4.99 -11.17
CA SER A 40 22.43 3.67 -10.63
C SER A 40 20.92 3.57 -10.37
N VAL A 41 20.24 4.71 -10.25
CA VAL A 41 18.79 4.78 -10.12
C VAL A 41 18.13 4.90 -11.50
N ASP A 42 18.65 5.81 -12.32
CA ASP A 42 18.10 6.09 -13.65
C ASP A 42 18.13 4.88 -14.58
N ARG A 43 19.24 4.17 -14.59
CA ARG A 43 19.47 3.09 -15.55
C ARG A 43 18.51 1.92 -15.43
N PRO A 44 18.24 1.38 -14.23
CA PRO A 44 17.29 0.27 -14.11
C PRO A 44 15.86 0.63 -14.48
N ILE A 45 15.43 1.87 -14.19
CA ILE A 45 14.02 2.25 -14.40
C ILE A 45 13.80 2.96 -15.74
N GLY A 46 14.88 3.24 -16.50
CA GLY A 46 14.77 3.82 -17.83
C GLY A 46 14.31 5.27 -17.88
N LEU A 47 14.49 6.00 -16.81
CA LEU A 47 14.22 7.44 -16.72
C LEU A 47 15.53 8.20 -16.59
N GLN A 48 15.50 9.52 -16.75
CA GLN A 48 16.67 10.37 -16.62
C GLN A 48 16.45 11.41 -15.50
N ASN A 49 17.54 11.72 -14.80
CA ASN A 49 17.55 12.74 -13.74
C ASN A 49 16.53 12.46 -12.63
N VAL A 50 16.43 11.19 -12.24
CA VAL A 50 15.50 10.78 -11.18
C VAL A 50 16.01 11.24 -9.83
N ARG A 51 15.09 11.80 -9.06
CA ARG A 51 15.28 12.04 -7.63
C ARG A 51 13.98 11.64 -6.94
N ALA A 52 14.07 10.66 -6.05
CA ALA A 52 12.90 10.11 -5.38
C ALA A 52 13.21 9.80 -3.93
N THR A 53 12.22 9.93 -3.07
CA THR A 53 12.31 9.49 -1.67
C THR A 53 11.53 8.20 -1.53
N LEU A 54 12.19 7.20 -0.97
CA LEU A 54 11.65 5.86 -0.77
C LEU A 54 11.41 5.62 0.71
N ALA A 55 10.28 5.02 1.05
CA ALA A 55 10.01 4.54 2.40
C ALA A 55 9.68 3.06 2.34
N LEU A 56 10.32 2.26 3.18
CA LEU A 56 10.06 0.83 3.29
C LEU A 56 9.33 0.54 4.57
N LEU A 57 8.21 -0.17 4.45
CA LEU A 57 7.40 -0.60 5.59
C LEU A 57 7.26 -2.12 5.55
N ARG A 58 7.19 -2.73 6.74
CA ARG A 58 7.04 -4.18 6.85
C ARG A 58 5.90 -4.55 7.79
N THR A 59 5.32 -5.72 7.56
CA THR A 59 4.33 -6.30 8.47
C THR A 59 5.01 -6.78 9.76
N PRO A 60 4.24 -6.94 10.86
CA PRO A 60 4.81 -7.40 12.13
C PRO A 60 5.54 -8.74 12.05
N ASP A 61 5.09 -9.65 11.18
CA ASP A 61 5.76 -10.94 11.00
C ASP A 61 7.05 -10.85 10.16
N GLY A 62 7.31 -9.67 9.55
CA GLY A 62 8.50 -9.42 8.76
C GLY A 62 8.47 -9.97 7.34
N HIS A 63 7.38 -10.60 6.92
CA HIS A 63 7.30 -11.25 5.61
C HIS A 63 6.72 -10.36 4.52
N GLY A 64 5.83 -9.44 4.86
CA GLY A 64 5.24 -8.52 3.89
C GLY A 64 5.89 -7.15 3.92
N ARG A 65 6.25 -6.63 2.74
CA ARG A 65 6.85 -5.30 2.62
C ARG A 65 6.16 -4.47 1.55
N ILE A 66 6.08 -3.18 1.83
CA ILE A 66 5.62 -2.18 0.87
C ILE A 66 6.70 -1.12 0.76
N GLU A 67 7.01 -0.73 -0.47
CA GLU A 67 7.85 0.41 -0.75
C GLU A 67 6.95 1.55 -1.23
N LEU A 68 7.07 2.72 -0.60
CA LEU A 68 6.36 3.92 -1.03
C LEU A 68 7.36 4.87 -1.64
N ASP A 69 7.11 5.32 -2.87
CA ASP A 69 8.02 6.23 -3.58
C ASP A 69 7.33 7.55 -3.89
N LYS A 70 8.00 8.62 -3.51
CA LYS A 70 7.64 9.98 -3.94
C LYS A 70 8.68 10.44 -4.96
N PHE A 71 8.25 10.65 -6.21
CA PHE A 71 9.13 11.19 -7.25
C PHE A 71 9.16 12.72 -7.15
N HIS A 72 10.35 13.25 -6.91
CA HIS A 72 10.58 14.70 -6.96
C HIS A 72 10.86 15.15 -8.38
N THR A 73 11.61 14.33 -9.14
CA THR A 73 11.95 14.54 -10.54
C THR A 73 12.13 13.18 -11.22
N PRO A 74 11.55 12.93 -12.40
CA PRO A 74 10.38 13.63 -12.93
C PRO A 74 9.16 13.41 -12.03
N GLU A 75 8.19 14.30 -12.08
CA GLU A 75 6.99 14.20 -11.26
C GLU A 75 6.17 12.95 -11.59
N ALA A 76 5.50 12.40 -10.59
CA ALA A 76 4.61 11.27 -10.78
C ALA A 76 3.48 11.62 -11.75
N ILE A 77 3.06 10.62 -12.52
CA ILE A 77 2.04 10.79 -13.57
C ILE A 77 0.72 10.18 -13.10
N ARG A 78 -0.36 10.94 -13.26
CA ARG A 78 -1.71 10.40 -13.04
C ARG A 78 -2.20 9.79 -14.34
N THR A 79 -2.47 8.48 -14.32
CA THR A 79 -2.82 7.73 -15.53
C THR A 79 -4.29 7.40 -15.65
N GLY A 80 -5.11 7.85 -14.70
CA GLY A 80 -6.54 7.55 -14.73
C GLY A 80 -7.29 8.21 -13.60
N PRO A 81 -8.55 7.80 -13.36
CA PRO A 81 -9.34 8.34 -12.25
C PRO A 81 -8.70 7.99 -10.91
N GLU A 82 -8.96 8.84 -9.90
CA GLU A 82 -8.42 8.62 -8.56
C GLU A 82 -8.85 7.28 -7.98
N ASN A 83 -10.14 6.92 -8.15
CA ASN A 83 -10.67 5.66 -7.67
C ASN A 83 -10.97 4.73 -8.84
N VAL A 84 -9.97 3.95 -9.23
CA VAL A 84 -10.11 2.97 -10.30
C VAL A 84 -11.08 1.87 -9.86
N PRO A 85 -12.02 1.44 -10.72
CA PRO A 85 -12.95 0.37 -10.36
C PRO A 85 -12.27 -0.92 -9.93
N VAL A 86 -12.93 -1.67 -9.07
CA VAL A 86 -12.36 -2.90 -8.49
C VAL A 86 -12.06 -3.99 -9.52
N ASN A 87 -12.71 -3.92 -10.68
CA ASN A 87 -12.54 -4.89 -11.78
C ASN A 87 -11.71 -4.35 -12.95
N ALA A 88 -11.02 -3.24 -12.78
CA ALA A 88 -10.11 -2.75 -13.80
C ALA A 88 -8.90 -3.68 -13.90
N LEU A 89 -8.37 -3.82 -15.11
CA LEU A 89 -7.22 -4.70 -15.35
C LEU A 89 -5.99 -4.23 -14.59
N GLY A 90 -5.18 -5.18 -14.14
CA GLY A 90 -3.92 -4.94 -13.45
C GLY A 90 -3.99 -5.29 -11.96
N ILE A 91 -2.99 -4.87 -11.23
CA ILE A 91 -2.95 -5.06 -9.77
C ILE A 91 -4.03 -4.19 -9.15
N ARG A 92 -4.94 -4.80 -8.38
CA ARG A 92 -6.09 -4.09 -7.83
C ARG A 92 -6.05 -3.90 -6.33
N ARG A 93 -5.50 -4.84 -5.58
CA ARG A 93 -5.54 -4.73 -4.11
C ARG A 93 -4.40 -5.46 -3.44
N ILE A 94 -4.16 -5.06 -2.20
CA ILE A 94 -3.22 -5.72 -1.30
C ILE A 94 -4.05 -6.15 -0.09
N MET A 95 -3.92 -7.42 0.31
CA MET A 95 -4.70 -8.00 1.42
C MET A 95 -3.86 -8.10 2.68
N PHE A 96 -4.48 -7.76 3.80
CA PHE A 96 -3.87 -7.91 5.13
C PHE A 96 -4.79 -8.70 6.04
N ALA A 97 -4.22 -9.62 6.80
CA ALA A 97 -4.92 -10.25 7.91
C ALA A 97 -4.81 -9.34 9.13
N VAL A 98 -5.92 -9.12 9.79
CA VAL A 98 -5.99 -8.23 10.97
C VAL A 98 -6.68 -8.92 12.13
N ASP A 99 -6.42 -8.45 13.35
CA ASP A 99 -7.01 -9.05 14.55
C ASP A 99 -8.43 -8.55 14.82
N ASP A 100 -8.70 -7.27 14.54
CA ASP A 100 -10.00 -6.63 14.80
C ASP A 100 -10.34 -5.69 13.64
N ILE A 101 -11.17 -6.19 12.73
CA ILE A 101 -11.49 -5.47 11.49
C ILE A 101 -12.24 -4.16 11.77
N ASP A 102 -13.13 -4.14 12.76
CA ASP A 102 -13.87 -2.93 13.07
C ASP A 102 -12.96 -1.82 13.61
N ASP A 103 -12.03 -2.19 14.46
CA ASP A 103 -11.04 -1.26 15.01
C ASP A 103 -10.15 -0.70 13.90
N VAL A 104 -9.65 -1.58 13.02
CA VAL A 104 -8.77 -1.16 11.91
C VAL A 104 -9.52 -0.21 10.97
N VAL A 105 -10.75 -0.54 10.59
CA VAL A 105 -11.56 0.32 9.70
C VAL A 105 -11.76 1.69 10.34
N ALA A 106 -12.08 1.73 11.63
CA ALA A 106 -12.30 2.99 12.34
C ALA A 106 -11.03 3.86 12.37
N ARG A 107 -9.89 3.24 12.64
CA ARG A 107 -8.60 3.95 12.66
C ARG A 107 -8.20 4.46 11.27
N LEU A 108 -8.39 3.65 10.24
CA LEU A 108 -8.04 4.04 8.87
C LEU A 108 -8.94 5.15 8.34
N ARG A 109 -10.21 5.22 8.78
CA ARG A 109 -11.10 6.32 8.41
C ARG A 109 -10.55 7.67 8.84
N ALA A 110 -9.85 7.74 9.97
CA ALA A 110 -9.20 8.97 10.42
C ALA A 110 -8.09 9.41 9.46
N HIS A 111 -7.58 8.50 8.63
CA HIS A 111 -6.59 8.76 7.60
C HIS A 111 -7.21 8.86 6.19
N GLY A 112 -8.52 9.08 6.11
CA GLY A 112 -9.21 9.31 4.86
C GLY A 112 -9.69 8.07 4.12
N ALA A 113 -9.54 6.88 4.71
CA ALA A 113 -10.01 5.65 4.06
C ALA A 113 -11.53 5.57 4.03
N GLU A 114 -12.07 5.04 2.94
CA GLU A 114 -13.50 4.79 2.77
C GLU A 114 -13.72 3.35 2.37
N LEU A 115 -14.80 2.74 2.89
CA LEU A 115 -15.19 1.40 2.47
C LEU A 115 -15.58 1.41 0.99
N VAL A 116 -15.13 0.40 0.25
CA VAL A 116 -15.55 0.19 -1.12
C VAL A 116 -16.97 -0.35 -1.15
N GLY A 117 -17.23 -1.35 -0.35
CA GLY A 117 -18.56 -1.93 -0.15
C GLY A 117 -18.85 -2.05 1.33
N GLU A 118 -19.22 -3.22 1.79
CA GLU A 118 -19.59 -3.47 3.18
C GLU A 118 -18.58 -4.39 3.86
N VAL A 119 -18.55 -4.35 5.20
CA VAL A 119 -17.91 -5.39 5.98
C VAL A 119 -18.84 -6.59 5.98
N VAL A 120 -18.39 -7.73 5.49
CA VAL A 120 -19.20 -8.94 5.35
C VAL A 120 -18.61 -10.05 6.19
N GLN A 121 -19.47 -10.80 6.85
CA GLN A 121 -19.06 -12.00 7.60
C GLN A 121 -19.47 -13.24 6.82
N HIS A 122 -18.53 -14.14 6.61
CA HIS A 122 -18.76 -15.45 6.01
C HIS A 122 -18.87 -16.49 7.11
N GLU A 123 -20.11 -16.85 7.44
CA GLU A 123 -20.41 -17.83 8.48
C GLU A 123 -19.64 -17.49 9.77
N ASP A 124 -19.01 -18.48 10.41
CA ASP A 124 -18.19 -18.29 11.60
C ASP A 124 -16.70 -18.33 11.25
N THR A 125 -16.34 -18.13 9.97
CA THR A 125 -15.00 -18.35 9.48
C THR A 125 -14.17 -17.06 9.45
N TYR A 126 -14.69 -16.03 8.80
CA TYR A 126 -13.95 -14.76 8.69
C TYR A 126 -14.87 -13.60 8.37
N ARG A 127 -14.35 -12.39 8.60
CA ARG A 127 -14.96 -11.13 8.17
C ARG A 127 -14.02 -10.47 7.17
N LEU A 128 -14.58 -9.77 6.21
CA LEU A 128 -13.85 -9.22 5.07
C LEU A 128 -14.40 -7.86 4.68
N CYS A 129 -13.51 -6.95 4.33
CA CYS A 129 -13.88 -5.70 3.67
C CYS A 129 -12.71 -5.17 2.84
N TYR A 130 -13.03 -4.16 2.01
CA TYR A 130 -12.04 -3.43 1.21
C TYR A 130 -12.20 -1.95 1.48
N VAL A 131 -11.07 -1.26 1.62
CA VAL A 131 -11.05 0.20 1.81
C VAL A 131 -10.18 0.85 0.75
N ARG A 132 -10.47 2.10 0.41
CA ARG A 132 -9.60 2.92 -0.44
C ARG A 132 -8.55 3.58 0.44
N GLY A 133 -7.29 3.36 0.12
CA GLY A 133 -6.15 3.97 0.81
C GLY A 133 -5.52 5.08 -0.03
N PRO A 134 -4.23 5.36 0.24
CA PRO A 134 -3.50 6.38 -0.51
C PRO A 134 -3.57 6.13 -2.02
N GLU A 135 -3.76 7.19 -2.79
CA GLU A 135 -3.88 7.16 -4.26
C GLU A 135 -5.04 6.27 -4.74
N GLY A 136 -6.03 6.04 -3.89
CA GLY A 136 -7.20 5.24 -4.24
C GLY A 136 -6.94 3.74 -4.31
N ILE A 137 -5.78 3.24 -3.87
CA ILE A 137 -5.49 1.80 -3.89
C ILE A 137 -6.47 1.06 -2.99
N ILE A 138 -6.78 -0.17 -3.36
CA ILE A 138 -7.66 -1.00 -2.56
C ILE A 138 -6.83 -1.81 -1.58
N VAL A 139 -7.14 -1.63 -0.29
CA VAL A 139 -6.55 -2.41 0.80
C VAL A 139 -7.62 -3.34 1.33
N GLY A 140 -7.38 -4.64 1.27
CA GLY A 140 -8.29 -5.64 1.80
C GLY A 140 -7.93 -6.00 3.23
N LEU A 141 -8.94 -6.18 4.05
CA LEU A 141 -8.79 -6.52 5.47
C LEU A 141 -9.59 -7.79 5.73
N ALA A 142 -8.94 -8.77 6.31
CA ALA A 142 -9.59 -10.04 6.68
C ALA A 142 -9.28 -10.35 8.13
N GLU A 143 -10.34 -10.62 8.91
CA GLU A 143 -10.24 -11.06 10.29
C GLU A 143 -10.70 -12.50 10.38
N GLN A 144 -9.84 -13.38 10.84
CA GLN A 144 -10.20 -14.78 11.05
C GLN A 144 -10.98 -14.92 12.35
N LEU A 145 -12.11 -15.60 12.29
CA LEU A 145 -12.99 -15.86 13.43
C LEU A 145 -12.77 -17.30 13.93
N GLY A 146 -12.55 -17.43 15.21
CA GLY A 146 -12.45 -18.74 15.85
C GLY A 146 -11.14 -19.46 15.66
#